data_7608c0267ac763f6289fa7f4d458d7f3
#
_entry.id   7608c0267ac763f6289fa7f4d458d7f3
#
_cell.length_a   1.000
_cell.length_b   1.000
_cell.length_c   1.000
_cell.angle_alpha   90.00
_cell.angle_beta   90.00
_cell.angle_gamma   90.00
#
_symmetry.space_group_name_H-M   'P 1'
#
loop_
_entity.id
_entity.type
_entity.pdbx_description
1 polymer ?
#
loop_
_entity_poly.entity_id
_entity_poly.type
_entity_poly.pdbx_seq_one_letter_code
_entity_poly.pdbx_strand_id
1 'polypeptide(L)'
;MKIENIKTLGELKKSGYESKSIKDELRSNLREKIKSGKPTFEGVHGFENTVIPELERAILSRHNINLLGLRGQAKTRLARKMIELLDEYIPFVSGSEINDDPLQPISRFAKDIIEIKGDETPISWLHRSDRFFEKLATPDVTVADLIGDVDPIKAANLKLSYADDRVIHFGMIPRANRCIFVINELPDLQARIQVALFNILQEGDIQIRGFKLRMPLDMQFVFTANPEDYTNRGSIVTPLKDRIGSQILTHYPETIKIARTITEQEAKLDMAQSDMVYVPSLARDLLEQISFEARESEYIDNKSGVSARLSITALENLLSTAERRALKSGEDKTTLRLSDFMGIIPAITGKVELVYEGEQEGAAAVAQHLLGDAIHTFFPAYFPKIEKLEKQDEKTPYTDIIDWFFAESGFELLDDCSDEEYERILGSIVPLEVLIKKYQPQLQKEDKFFMKEFILWGLVEYKKLSKDRFSEGYQFKDIYGSFISKL
;
A
#
# COMPACT_ATOMS: atom_id res chain seq x y z
N MET A 1 31.01 -14.75 13.14
CA MET A 1 32.04 -15.04 12.11
C MET A 1 32.45 -13.70 11.52
N LYS A 2 33.77 -13.36 11.44
CA LYS A 2 34.18 -12.11 10.78
C LYS A 2 34.31 -12.41 9.29
N ILE A 3 33.26 -12.12 8.53
CA ILE A 3 33.10 -12.33 7.08
C ILE A 3 34.26 -11.69 6.30
N GLU A 4 34.76 -10.54 6.77
CA GLU A 4 35.86 -9.77 6.18
C GLU A 4 37.18 -10.57 6.01
N ASN A 5 37.37 -11.63 6.76
CA ASN A 5 38.59 -12.43 6.78
C ASN A 5 38.52 -13.67 5.86
N ILE A 6 37.37 -13.96 5.24
CA ILE A 6 37.19 -15.14 4.40
C ILE A 6 37.08 -14.70 2.95
N LYS A 7 38.14 -14.93 2.18
CA LYS A 7 38.31 -14.50 0.79
C LYS A 7 38.48 -15.63 -0.20
N THR A 8 38.70 -16.84 0.31
CA THR A 8 38.95 -18.01 -0.54
C THR A 8 38.07 -19.19 -0.14
N LEU A 9 37.86 -20.11 -1.08
CA LEU A 9 37.08 -21.34 -0.86
C LEU A 9 37.67 -22.19 0.27
N GLY A 10 39.00 -22.26 0.39
CA GLY A 10 39.67 -23.02 1.45
C GLY A 10 39.41 -22.43 2.84
N GLU A 11 39.41 -21.09 2.97
CA GLU A 11 39.07 -20.42 4.21
C GLU A 11 37.58 -20.62 4.56
N LEU A 12 36.70 -20.62 3.55
CA LEU A 12 35.28 -20.90 3.73
C LEU A 12 35.05 -22.31 4.28
N LYS A 13 35.69 -23.33 3.69
CA LYS A 13 35.63 -24.71 4.17
C LYS A 13 36.13 -24.85 5.61
N LYS A 14 37.25 -24.20 5.94
CA LYS A 14 37.82 -24.19 7.30
C LYS A 14 36.94 -23.53 8.33
N SER A 15 36.10 -22.58 7.89
CA SER A 15 35.16 -21.87 8.77
C SER A 15 33.95 -22.71 9.21
N GLY A 16 33.75 -23.89 8.62
CA GLY A 16 32.59 -24.74 8.88
C GLY A 16 31.30 -24.20 8.28
N TYR A 17 31.39 -23.32 7.26
CA TYR A 17 30.20 -22.85 6.56
C TYR A 17 29.50 -24.02 5.81
N GLU A 18 28.20 -24.12 6.05
CA GLU A 18 27.31 -25.08 5.36
C GLU A 18 26.37 -24.33 4.43
N SER A 19 26.33 -24.75 3.18
CA SER A 19 25.43 -24.21 2.19
C SER A 19 23.99 -24.67 2.45
N LYS A 20 23.03 -23.74 2.39
CA LYS A 20 21.60 -24.00 2.51
C LYS A 20 20.90 -23.51 1.28
N SER A 21 19.82 -24.20 0.88
CA SER A 21 18.90 -23.62 -0.11
C SER A 21 18.24 -22.38 0.45
N ILE A 22 17.85 -21.43 -0.42
CA ILE A 22 17.16 -20.22 0.03
C ILE A 22 15.87 -20.55 0.79
N LYS A 23 15.18 -21.60 0.42
CA LYS A 23 13.96 -22.03 1.11
C LYS A 23 14.24 -22.61 2.50
N ASP A 24 15.36 -23.30 2.67
CA ASP A 24 15.79 -23.78 3.99
C ASP A 24 16.33 -22.66 4.87
N GLU A 25 17.01 -21.70 4.28
CA GLU A 25 17.48 -20.49 4.95
C GLU A 25 16.29 -19.69 5.51
N LEU A 26 15.34 -19.32 4.66
CA LEU A 26 14.10 -18.62 5.06
C LEU A 26 13.37 -19.36 6.18
N ARG A 27 13.22 -20.69 6.02
CA ARG A 27 12.57 -21.54 7.02
C ARG A 27 13.31 -21.56 8.35
N SER A 28 14.62 -21.69 8.32
CA SER A 28 15.44 -21.74 9.55
C SER A 28 15.36 -20.44 10.32
N ASN A 29 15.53 -19.31 9.63
CA ASN A 29 15.51 -17.98 10.22
C ASN A 29 14.11 -17.62 10.73
N LEU A 30 13.05 -17.99 10.00
CA LEU A 30 11.68 -17.84 10.48
C LEU A 30 11.43 -18.64 11.77
N ARG A 31 11.89 -19.89 11.84
CA ARG A 31 11.74 -20.71 13.06
C ARG A 31 12.42 -20.08 14.27
N GLU A 32 13.59 -19.52 14.09
CA GLU A 32 14.32 -18.83 15.17
C GLU A 32 13.58 -17.55 15.60
N LYS A 33 13.07 -16.78 14.63
CA LYS A 33 12.31 -15.57 14.90
C LYS A 33 11.04 -15.87 15.69
N ILE A 34 10.26 -16.88 15.28
CA ILE A 34 9.06 -17.34 15.99
C ILE A 34 9.40 -17.85 17.40
N LYS A 35 10.44 -18.67 17.56
CA LYS A 35 10.88 -19.18 18.88
C LYS A 35 11.31 -18.06 19.83
N SER A 36 11.89 -17.00 19.30
CA SER A 36 12.30 -15.83 20.10
C SER A 36 11.17 -14.86 20.42
N GLY A 37 9.95 -15.11 19.94
CA GLY A 37 8.79 -14.23 20.13
C GLY A 37 8.92 -12.88 19.42
N LYS A 38 9.82 -12.74 18.46
CA LYS A 38 9.97 -11.51 17.67
C LYS A 38 8.96 -11.47 16.53
N PRO A 39 8.38 -10.30 16.23
CA PRO A 39 7.47 -10.16 15.09
C PRO A 39 8.20 -10.49 13.78
N THR A 40 7.54 -11.23 12.90
CA THR A 40 8.14 -11.70 11.65
C THR A 40 8.11 -10.66 10.54
N PHE A 41 7.03 -9.90 10.44
CA PHE A 41 6.82 -8.87 9.42
C PHE A 41 6.56 -7.51 10.09
N GLU A 42 7.53 -7.02 10.83
CA GLU A 42 7.42 -5.76 11.57
C GLU A 42 7.09 -4.58 10.65
N GLY A 43 6.16 -3.73 11.08
CA GLY A 43 5.67 -2.58 10.31
C GLY A 43 4.66 -2.94 9.22
N VAL A 44 4.14 -4.17 9.20
CA VAL A 44 2.96 -4.55 8.43
C VAL A 44 1.80 -4.73 9.40
N HIS A 45 0.77 -3.90 9.27
CA HIS A 45 -0.35 -3.82 10.21
C HIS A 45 -1.64 -4.39 9.62
N GLY A 46 -2.45 -5.02 10.50
CA GLY A 46 -3.76 -5.56 10.16
C GLY A 46 -3.74 -6.96 9.56
N PHE A 47 -2.56 -7.58 9.44
CA PHE A 47 -2.37 -8.92 8.90
C PHE A 47 -1.90 -9.93 9.95
N GLU A 48 -1.75 -9.52 11.18
CA GLU A 48 -1.14 -10.30 12.27
C GLU A 48 -1.86 -11.63 12.53
N ASN A 49 -3.19 -11.66 12.36
CA ASN A 49 -4.02 -12.83 12.61
C ASN A 49 -4.54 -13.52 11.33
N THR A 50 -4.24 -12.99 10.16
CA THR A 50 -4.78 -13.47 8.86
C THR A 50 -3.66 -13.84 7.90
N VAL A 51 -3.10 -12.87 7.19
CA VAL A 51 -2.14 -13.05 6.09
C VAL A 51 -0.76 -13.51 6.61
N ILE A 52 -0.28 -12.92 7.71
CA ILE A 52 1.07 -13.25 8.25
C ILE A 52 1.16 -14.73 8.67
N PRO A 53 0.21 -15.32 9.42
CA PRO A 53 0.26 -16.75 9.75
C PRO A 53 0.20 -17.68 8.52
N GLU A 54 -0.50 -17.27 7.46
CA GLU A 54 -0.53 -18.02 6.20
C GLU A 54 0.81 -17.95 5.47
N LEU A 55 1.42 -16.78 5.44
CA LEU A 55 2.73 -16.57 4.85
C LEU A 55 3.83 -17.34 5.61
N GLU A 56 3.79 -17.34 6.92
CA GLU A 56 4.68 -18.14 7.77
C GLU A 56 4.55 -19.64 7.46
N ARG A 57 3.31 -20.15 7.37
CA ARG A 57 3.08 -21.56 7.00
C ARG A 57 3.62 -21.88 5.60
N ALA A 58 3.44 -20.98 4.63
CA ALA A 58 3.94 -21.16 3.28
C ALA A 58 5.48 -21.24 3.26
N ILE A 59 6.17 -20.36 4.00
CA ILE A 59 7.63 -20.34 4.15
C ILE A 59 8.11 -21.63 4.86
N LEU A 60 7.47 -22.03 5.95
CA LEU A 60 7.79 -23.27 6.67
C LEU A 60 7.60 -24.51 5.79
N SER A 61 6.69 -24.48 4.85
CA SER A 61 6.44 -25.54 3.87
C SER A 61 7.34 -25.46 2.63
N ARG A 62 8.21 -24.44 2.52
CA ARG A 62 9.09 -24.18 1.36
C ARG A 62 8.32 -23.96 0.05
N HIS A 63 7.11 -23.45 0.13
CA HIS A 63 6.29 -23.20 -1.06
C HIS A 63 6.72 -21.94 -1.80
N ASN A 64 6.55 -21.94 -3.11
CA ASN A 64 6.40 -20.70 -3.85
C ASN A 64 5.04 -20.09 -3.51
N ILE A 65 4.94 -18.77 -3.51
CA ILE A 65 3.82 -18.03 -2.90
C ILE A 65 3.15 -17.17 -3.96
N ASN A 66 1.82 -17.18 -4.00
CA ASN A 66 1.03 -16.20 -4.73
C ASN A 66 0.22 -15.35 -3.74
N LEU A 67 0.50 -14.05 -3.70
CA LEU A 67 -0.27 -13.07 -2.93
C LEU A 67 -1.40 -12.54 -3.82
N LEU A 68 -2.62 -12.93 -3.52
CA LEU A 68 -3.81 -12.56 -4.28
C LEU A 68 -4.63 -11.53 -3.51
N GLY A 69 -4.97 -10.42 -4.17
CA GLY A 69 -5.80 -9.38 -3.58
C GLY A 69 -5.79 -8.09 -4.37
N LEU A 70 -6.68 -7.18 -4.03
CA LEU A 70 -6.89 -5.93 -4.74
C LEU A 70 -5.70 -4.97 -4.62
N ARG A 71 -5.76 -3.86 -5.34
CA ARG A 71 -4.72 -2.82 -5.32
C ARG A 71 -4.54 -2.22 -3.91
N GLY A 72 -3.31 -1.94 -3.52
CA GLY A 72 -3.00 -1.28 -2.24
C GLY A 72 -3.13 -2.16 -0.99
N GLN A 73 -3.18 -3.47 -1.12
CA GLN A 73 -3.21 -4.44 -0.02
C GLN A 73 -1.81 -4.96 0.36
N ALA A 74 -0.80 -4.14 0.31
CA ALA A 74 0.58 -4.38 0.76
C ALA A 74 1.28 -5.65 0.22
N LYS A 75 0.81 -6.27 -0.88
CA LYS A 75 1.39 -7.51 -1.45
C LYS A 75 2.90 -7.41 -1.68
N THR A 76 3.34 -6.38 -2.40
CA THR A 76 4.78 -6.15 -2.67
C THR A 76 5.57 -5.84 -1.40
N ARG A 77 4.96 -5.16 -0.42
CA ARG A 77 5.61 -4.90 0.88
C ARG A 77 5.86 -6.18 1.65
N LEU A 78 4.89 -7.09 1.70
CA LEU A 78 5.04 -8.42 2.31
C LEU A 78 6.20 -9.20 1.65
N ALA A 79 6.24 -9.22 0.31
CA ALA A 79 7.33 -9.87 -0.42
C ALA A 79 8.71 -9.26 -0.08
N ARG A 80 8.83 -7.94 -0.02
CA ARG A 80 10.08 -7.25 0.36
C ARG A 80 10.49 -7.52 1.80
N LYS A 81 9.54 -7.62 2.73
CA LYS A 81 9.82 -7.95 4.12
C LYS A 81 10.39 -9.35 4.31
N MET A 82 10.21 -10.26 3.37
CA MET A 82 10.86 -11.59 3.41
C MET A 82 12.39 -11.50 3.36
N ILE A 83 12.99 -10.40 2.88
CA ILE A 83 14.44 -10.16 2.91
C ILE A 83 14.99 -10.23 4.34
N GLU A 84 14.20 -9.80 5.32
CA GLU A 84 14.59 -9.84 6.74
C GLU A 84 14.73 -11.26 7.31
N LEU A 85 14.24 -12.27 6.56
CA LEU A 85 14.39 -13.69 6.86
C LEU A 85 15.60 -14.33 6.18
N LEU A 86 16.36 -13.60 5.38
CA LEU A 86 17.61 -14.06 4.78
C LEU A 86 18.79 -13.80 5.74
N ASP A 87 19.81 -14.64 5.64
CA ASP A 87 21.11 -14.41 6.29
C ASP A 87 21.69 -13.07 5.77
N GLU A 88 22.35 -12.33 6.63
CA GLU A 88 22.86 -10.99 6.28
C GLU A 88 23.81 -11.04 5.09
N TYR A 89 24.67 -12.07 5.02
CA TYR A 89 25.60 -12.28 3.92
C TYR A 89 25.68 -13.76 3.56
N ILE A 90 25.79 -14.05 2.26
CA ILE A 90 26.13 -15.39 1.75
C ILE A 90 27.37 -15.31 0.85
N PRO A 91 28.23 -16.36 0.83
CA PRO A 91 29.37 -16.41 -0.09
C PRO A 91 28.93 -16.80 -1.49
N PHE A 92 29.64 -16.25 -2.50
CA PHE A 92 29.52 -16.67 -3.89
C PHE A 92 30.88 -16.64 -4.58
N VAL A 93 31.04 -17.38 -5.67
CA VAL A 93 32.28 -17.41 -6.47
C VAL A 93 32.47 -16.04 -7.13
N SER A 94 33.58 -15.38 -6.85
CA SER A 94 33.87 -14.03 -7.36
C SER A 94 33.85 -14.02 -8.90
N GLY A 95 33.07 -13.07 -9.46
CA GLY A 95 32.87 -12.96 -10.90
C GLY A 95 31.78 -13.83 -11.49
N SER A 96 31.10 -14.67 -10.69
CA SER A 96 29.92 -15.40 -11.17
C SER A 96 28.75 -14.43 -11.45
N GLU A 97 28.15 -14.54 -12.64
CA GLU A 97 26.96 -13.77 -13.04
C GLU A 97 25.67 -14.29 -12.39
N ILE A 98 25.69 -15.51 -11.82
CA ILE A 98 24.52 -16.18 -11.27
C ILE A 98 24.67 -16.55 -9.78
N ASN A 99 25.49 -15.84 -9.04
CA ASN A 99 25.70 -16.03 -7.61
C ASN A 99 26.03 -17.47 -7.22
N ASP A 100 26.92 -18.14 -8.00
CA ASP A 100 27.28 -19.53 -7.75
C ASP A 100 27.73 -19.77 -6.31
N ASP A 101 27.19 -20.79 -5.70
CA ASP A 101 27.66 -21.28 -4.42
C ASP A 101 29.07 -21.87 -4.52
N PRO A 102 30.05 -21.40 -3.75
CA PRO A 102 31.41 -21.93 -3.80
C PRO A 102 31.54 -23.42 -3.48
N LEU A 103 30.57 -23.96 -2.69
CA LEU A 103 30.54 -25.38 -2.31
C LEU A 103 29.72 -26.24 -3.29
N GLN A 104 28.78 -25.60 -4.04
CA GLN A 104 27.89 -26.28 -4.98
C GLN A 104 27.73 -25.47 -6.27
N PRO A 105 28.82 -25.27 -7.08
CA PRO A 105 28.76 -24.43 -8.27
C PRO A 105 27.89 -25.07 -9.35
N ILE A 106 27.06 -24.26 -10.02
CA ILE A 106 26.18 -24.71 -11.08
C ILE A 106 26.64 -24.25 -12.45
N SER A 107 27.20 -23.02 -12.61
CA SER A 107 27.69 -22.54 -13.88
C SER A 107 29.02 -23.20 -14.28
N ARG A 108 29.27 -23.24 -15.60
CA ARG A 108 30.54 -23.69 -16.14
C ARG A 108 31.69 -22.80 -15.71
N PHE A 109 31.47 -21.48 -15.68
CA PHE A 109 32.43 -20.50 -15.20
C PHE A 109 32.93 -20.83 -13.78
N ALA A 110 32.01 -21.05 -12.84
CA ALA A 110 32.38 -21.33 -11.47
C ALA A 110 33.07 -22.69 -11.31
N LYS A 111 32.59 -23.73 -12.04
CA LYS A 111 33.22 -25.05 -12.06
C LYS A 111 34.66 -24.99 -12.59
N ASP A 112 34.88 -24.33 -13.73
CA ASP A 112 36.20 -24.21 -14.34
C ASP A 112 37.19 -23.45 -13.44
N ILE A 113 36.75 -22.36 -12.78
CA ILE A 113 37.62 -21.59 -11.89
C ILE A 113 37.99 -22.36 -10.61
N ILE A 114 37.05 -23.16 -10.07
CA ILE A 114 37.28 -24.00 -8.91
C ILE A 114 38.20 -25.18 -9.27
N GLU A 115 38.07 -25.75 -10.45
CA GLU A 115 38.92 -26.82 -10.96
C GLU A 115 40.38 -26.33 -11.10
N ILE A 116 40.57 -25.11 -11.61
CA ILE A 116 41.88 -24.52 -11.83
C ILE A 116 42.54 -24.06 -10.52
N LYS A 117 41.78 -23.38 -9.63
CA LYS A 117 42.35 -22.73 -8.44
C LYS A 117 42.18 -23.51 -7.15
N GLY A 118 41.31 -24.52 -7.13
CA GLY A 118 41.04 -25.31 -5.92
C GLY A 118 40.62 -24.45 -4.73
N ASP A 119 41.25 -24.64 -3.61
CA ASP A 119 40.99 -23.91 -2.36
C ASP A 119 41.40 -22.40 -2.42
N GLU A 120 42.19 -21.98 -3.42
CA GLU A 120 42.53 -20.59 -3.66
C GLU A 120 41.47 -19.84 -4.51
N THR A 121 40.37 -20.50 -4.86
CA THR A 121 39.26 -19.88 -5.60
C THR A 121 38.76 -18.66 -4.83
N PRO A 122 38.73 -17.46 -5.44
CA PRO A 122 38.29 -16.25 -4.77
C PRO A 122 36.78 -16.29 -4.58
N ILE A 123 36.33 -15.90 -3.40
CA ILE A 123 34.93 -15.72 -3.06
C ILE A 123 34.63 -14.29 -2.70
N SER A 124 33.40 -13.88 -2.96
CA SER A 124 32.82 -12.61 -2.56
C SER A 124 31.58 -12.84 -1.71
N TRP A 125 31.11 -11.81 -1.04
CA TRP A 125 29.94 -11.88 -0.15
C TRP A 125 28.80 -11.06 -0.72
N LEU A 126 27.63 -11.66 -0.80
CA LEU A 126 26.40 -11.03 -1.26
C LEU A 126 25.54 -10.66 -0.06
N HIS A 127 25.26 -9.38 0.11
CA HIS A 127 24.37 -8.90 1.18
C HIS A 127 22.91 -9.20 0.85
N ARG A 128 22.10 -9.45 1.87
CA ARG A 128 20.68 -9.81 1.70
C ARG A 128 19.85 -8.75 0.95
N SER A 129 20.22 -7.46 0.99
CA SER A 129 19.54 -6.41 0.20
C SER A 129 19.65 -6.64 -1.30
N ASP A 130 20.74 -7.29 -1.76
CA ASP A 130 21.01 -7.55 -3.15
C ASP A 130 20.43 -8.89 -3.62
N ARG A 131 19.77 -9.61 -2.69
CA ARG A 131 19.13 -10.92 -2.93
C ARG A 131 17.62 -10.81 -3.15
N PHE A 132 17.17 -9.67 -3.64
CA PHE A 132 15.76 -9.41 -3.96
C PHE A 132 15.63 -8.87 -5.37
N PHE A 133 14.97 -9.60 -6.22
CA PHE A 133 14.68 -9.23 -7.59
C PHE A 133 13.18 -9.05 -7.78
N GLU A 134 12.79 -8.01 -8.47
CA GLU A 134 11.38 -7.68 -8.71
C GLU A 134 11.17 -7.33 -10.18
N LYS A 135 10.19 -7.94 -10.80
CA LYS A 135 9.76 -7.66 -12.17
C LYS A 135 8.26 -7.44 -12.20
N LEU A 136 7.86 -6.33 -12.80
CA LEU A 136 6.46 -6.13 -13.16
C LEU A 136 6.18 -6.93 -14.44
N ALA A 137 5.13 -7.75 -14.43
CA ALA A 137 4.64 -8.40 -15.61
C ALA A 137 3.99 -7.37 -16.52
N THR A 138 4.59 -7.17 -17.70
CA THR A 138 4.06 -6.29 -18.75
C THR A 138 4.03 -7.07 -20.06
N PRO A 139 3.15 -6.72 -21.02
CA PRO A 139 3.04 -7.45 -22.30
C PRO A 139 4.31 -7.43 -23.15
N ASP A 140 5.23 -6.50 -22.93
CA ASP A 140 6.51 -6.35 -23.64
C ASP A 140 7.64 -7.23 -23.07
N VAL A 141 7.44 -7.83 -21.87
CA VAL A 141 8.42 -8.75 -21.28
C VAL A 141 8.67 -9.93 -22.22
N THR A 142 9.93 -10.26 -22.44
CA THR A 142 10.34 -11.37 -23.29
C THR A 142 10.93 -12.53 -22.49
N VAL A 143 10.97 -13.70 -23.10
CA VAL A 143 11.67 -14.86 -22.52
C VAL A 143 13.16 -14.57 -22.34
N ALA A 144 13.77 -13.82 -23.25
CA ALA A 144 15.17 -13.41 -23.16
C ALA A 144 15.45 -12.51 -21.95
N ASP A 145 14.53 -11.61 -21.60
CA ASP A 145 14.68 -10.74 -20.42
C ASP A 145 14.67 -11.54 -19.11
N LEU A 146 13.79 -12.55 -19.04
CA LEU A 146 13.64 -13.35 -17.83
C LEU A 146 14.64 -14.49 -17.74
N ILE A 147 14.81 -15.25 -18.81
CA ILE A 147 15.62 -16.49 -18.80
C ILE A 147 17.00 -16.22 -19.40
N GLY A 148 17.04 -15.46 -20.49
CA GLY A 148 18.26 -15.19 -21.24
C GLY A 148 18.21 -15.69 -22.67
N ASP A 149 19.27 -15.41 -23.40
CA ASP A 149 19.44 -15.82 -24.79
C ASP A 149 20.92 -16.06 -25.10
N VAL A 150 21.18 -16.74 -26.23
CA VAL A 150 22.55 -16.93 -26.74
C VAL A 150 23.08 -15.58 -27.23
N ASP A 151 24.27 -15.20 -26.78
CA ASP A 151 24.99 -14.03 -27.25
C ASP A 151 25.88 -14.38 -28.45
N PRO A 152 25.51 -13.99 -29.69
CA PRO A 152 26.30 -14.30 -30.88
C PRO A 152 27.69 -13.66 -30.85
N ILE A 153 27.84 -12.50 -30.20
CA ILE A 153 29.10 -11.79 -30.09
C ILE A 153 30.06 -12.52 -29.16
N LYS A 154 29.55 -12.96 -27.99
CA LYS A 154 30.33 -13.80 -27.05
C LYS A 154 30.74 -15.12 -27.74
N ALA A 155 29.85 -15.77 -28.49
CA ALA A 155 30.16 -17.02 -29.23
C ALA A 155 31.26 -16.81 -30.26
N ALA A 156 31.19 -15.77 -31.05
CA ALA A 156 32.21 -15.45 -32.05
C ALA A 156 33.57 -15.11 -31.41
N ASN A 157 33.57 -14.27 -30.34
CA ASN A 157 34.78 -13.85 -29.65
C ASN A 157 35.49 -15.01 -28.94
N LEU A 158 34.71 -15.89 -28.32
CA LEU A 158 35.24 -17.06 -27.58
C LEU A 158 35.47 -18.27 -28.50
N LYS A 159 35.04 -18.23 -29.77
CA LYS A 159 35.07 -19.32 -30.72
C LYS A 159 34.39 -20.59 -30.18
N LEU A 160 33.29 -20.42 -29.52
CA LEU A 160 32.51 -21.46 -28.88
C LEU A 160 31.24 -21.79 -29.68
N SER A 161 30.74 -23.00 -29.52
CA SER A 161 29.43 -23.40 -30.05
C SER A 161 28.31 -22.67 -29.29
N TYR A 162 27.21 -22.41 -29.97
CA TYR A 162 25.97 -21.88 -29.33
C TYR A 162 25.39 -22.80 -28.24
N ALA A 163 25.84 -24.07 -28.17
CA ALA A 163 25.47 -24.99 -27.11
C ALA A 163 26.30 -24.86 -25.82
N ASP A 164 27.31 -23.99 -25.82
CA ASP A 164 28.16 -23.75 -24.64
C ASP A 164 27.50 -22.69 -23.72
N ASP A 165 27.39 -23.01 -22.44
CA ASP A 165 26.76 -22.10 -21.45
C ASP A 165 27.49 -20.78 -21.25
N ARG A 166 28.78 -20.71 -21.59
CA ARG A 166 29.60 -19.50 -21.54
C ARG A 166 29.21 -18.43 -22.56
N VAL A 167 28.47 -18.81 -23.62
CA VAL A 167 27.97 -17.86 -24.63
C VAL A 167 26.57 -17.33 -24.31
N ILE A 168 26.02 -17.69 -23.17
CA ILE A 168 24.70 -17.25 -22.76
C ILE A 168 24.79 -15.86 -22.13
N HIS A 169 23.84 -15.01 -22.50
CA HIS A 169 23.48 -13.82 -21.75
C HIS A 169 22.34 -14.19 -20.80
N PHE A 170 22.65 -14.29 -19.52
CA PHE A 170 21.67 -14.66 -18.50
C PHE A 170 20.63 -13.56 -18.29
N GLY A 171 19.34 -13.95 -18.31
CA GLY A 171 18.23 -13.09 -17.93
C GLY A 171 18.16 -12.86 -16.42
N MET A 172 17.08 -12.22 -15.97
CA MET A 172 16.91 -11.87 -14.55
C MET A 172 16.80 -13.11 -13.65
N ILE A 173 16.15 -14.17 -14.09
CA ILE A 173 15.91 -15.37 -13.28
C ILE A 173 17.22 -16.10 -12.95
N PRO A 174 18.10 -16.46 -13.91
CA PRO A 174 19.38 -17.07 -13.55
C PRO A 174 20.25 -16.18 -12.65
N ARG A 175 20.25 -14.86 -12.87
CA ARG A 175 20.97 -13.91 -12.02
C ARG A 175 20.42 -13.81 -10.60
N ALA A 176 19.13 -14.16 -10.43
CA ALA A 176 18.48 -14.21 -9.13
C ALA A 176 18.65 -15.59 -8.44
N ASN A 177 19.58 -16.42 -8.87
CA ASN A 177 19.90 -17.67 -8.16
C ASN A 177 20.28 -17.37 -6.71
N ARG A 178 19.76 -18.15 -5.78
CA ARG A 178 19.86 -17.98 -4.31
C ARG A 178 19.23 -16.70 -3.79
N CYS A 179 18.21 -16.18 -4.52
CA CYS A 179 17.53 -14.92 -4.19
C CYS A 179 16.00 -15.12 -4.18
N ILE A 180 15.31 -14.14 -3.61
CA ILE A 180 13.85 -14.00 -3.74
C ILE A 180 13.57 -13.32 -5.08
N PHE A 181 12.71 -13.94 -5.90
CA PHE A 181 12.27 -13.40 -7.17
C PHE A 181 10.78 -13.10 -7.16
N VAL A 182 10.42 -11.84 -7.30
CA VAL A 182 9.03 -11.38 -7.29
C VAL A 182 8.57 -11.07 -8.71
N ILE A 183 7.44 -11.64 -9.12
CA ILE A 183 6.74 -11.24 -10.34
C ILE A 183 5.42 -10.59 -9.93
N ASN A 184 5.34 -9.28 -10.12
CA ASN A 184 4.13 -8.52 -9.84
C ASN A 184 3.17 -8.60 -11.03
N GLU A 185 1.87 -8.67 -10.71
CA GLU A 185 0.77 -8.73 -11.68
C GLU A 185 0.92 -9.90 -12.67
N LEU A 186 1.18 -11.08 -12.14
CA LEU A 186 1.44 -12.31 -12.92
C LEU A 186 0.45 -12.56 -14.07
N PRO A 187 -0.87 -12.29 -13.97
CA PRO A 187 -1.82 -12.48 -15.07
C PRO A 187 -1.50 -11.66 -16.33
N ASP A 188 -0.82 -10.52 -16.22
CA ASP A 188 -0.43 -9.67 -17.35
C ASP A 188 0.74 -10.27 -18.16
N LEU A 189 1.42 -11.29 -17.61
CA LEU A 189 2.51 -11.97 -18.29
C LEU A 189 1.96 -12.88 -19.40
N GLN A 190 2.50 -12.75 -20.60
CA GLN A 190 2.07 -13.57 -21.74
C GLN A 190 2.11 -15.07 -21.43
N ALA A 191 1.09 -15.83 -21.85
CA ALA A 191 0.97 -17.27 -21.58
C ALA A 191 2.22 -18.08 -21.94
N ARG A 192 2.90 -17.75 -23.05
CA ARG A 192 4.16 -18.41 -23.48
C ARG A 192 5.29 -18.26 -22.47
N ILE A 193 5.31 -17.14 -21.74
CA ILE A 193 6.34 -16.86 -20.72
C ILE A 193 5.97 -17.58 -19.44
N GLN A 194 4.68 -17.58 -19.08
CA GLN A 194 4.20 -18.37 -17.95
C GLN A 194 4.53 -19.88 -18.12
N VAL A 195 4.44 -20.40 -19.36
CA VAL A 195 4.85 -21.80 -19.67
C VAL A 195 6.36 -21.98 -19.47
N ALA A 196 7.19 -21.00 -19.81
CA ALA A 196 8.63 -21.08 -19.56
C ALA A 196 8.97 -21.12 -18.07
N LEU A 197 8.23 -20.36 -17.24
CA LEU A 197 8.36 -20.39 -15.77
C LEU A 197 7.96 -21.74 -15.17
N PHE A 198 7.03 -22.45 -15.78
CA PHE A 198 6.58 -23.74 -15.35
C PHE A 198 7.72 -24.76 -15.18
N ASN A 199 8.61 -24.88 -16.18
CA ASN A 199 9.75 -25.78 -16.10
C ASN A 199 10.72 -25.41 -14.97
N ILE A 200 10.91 -24.10 -14.74
CA ILE A 200 11.79 -23.60 -13.68
C ILE A 200 11.20 -23.94 -12.30
N LEU A 201 9.89 -23.78 -12.13
CA LEU A 201 9.23 -24.07 -10.84
C LEU A 201 9.19 -25.56 -10.51
N GLN A 202 9.08 -26.43 -11.52
CA GLN A 202 8.97 -27.87 -11.32
C GLN A 202 10.31 -28.58 -11.26
N GLU A 203 11.17 -28.31 -12.25
CA GLU A 203 12.41 -29.07 -12.46
C GLU A 203 13.65 -28.27 -12.03
N GLY A 204 13.51 -26.98 -11.74
CA GLY A 204 14.64 -26.06 -11.55
C GLY A 204 15.45 -25.82 -12.84
N ASP A 205 15.04 -26.44 -13.94
CA ASP A 205 15.80 -26.43 -15.21
C ASP A 205 15.43 -25.23 -16.08
N ILE A 206 16.44 -24.60 -16.66
CA ILE A 206 16.28 -23.57 -17.69
C ILE A 206 16.47 -24.19 -19.05
N GLN A 207 15.56 -23.88 -19.97
CA GLN A 207 15.71 -24.22 -21.39
C GLN A 207 15.85 -22.92 -22.21
N ILE A 208 17.02 -22.72 -22.81
CA ILE A 208 17.31 -21.57 -23.68
C ILE A 208 17.35 -22.06 -25.15
N ARG A 209 16.46 -21.54 -26.01
CA ARG A 209 16.38 -21.80 -27.47
C ARG A 209 16.56 -23.27 -27.88
N GLY A 210 15.94 -24.20 -27.16
CA GLY A 210 16.03 -25.63 -27.50
C GLY A 210 17.28 -26.36 -27.02
N PHE A 211 18.24 -25.65 -26.42
CA PHE A 211 19.36 -26.25 -25.71
C PHE A 211 18.91 -26.67 -24.32
N LYS A 212 19.10 -27.96 -23.99
CA LYS A 212 18.86 -28.45 -22.63
C LYS A 212 20.00 -28.01 -21.72
N LEU A 213 19.93 -26.77 -21.28
CA LEU A 213 20.81 -26.29 -20.25
C LEU A 213 20.18 -26.63 -18.90
N ARG A 214 20.69 -27.65 -18.25
CA ARG A 214 20.25 -28.01 -16.89
C ARG A 214 21.02 -27.18 -15.88
N MET A 215 20.43 -26.08 -15.45
CA MET A 215 20.90 -25.29 -14.31
C MET A 215 19.89 -25.43 -13.18
N PRO A 216 20.20 -26.20 -12.14
CA PRO A 216 19.33 -26.29 -10.97
C PRO A 216 19.40 -24.99 -10.17
N LEU A 217 18.49 -24.06 -10.45
CA LEU A 217 18.42 -22.78 -9.76
C LEU A 217 17.76 -22.95 -8.38
N ASP A 218 18.33 -22.33 -7.40
CA ASP A 218 17.79 -22.25 -6.04
C ASP A 218 17.10 -20.90 -5.85
N MET A 219 15.76 -20.86 -5.83
CA MET A 219 15.00 -19.63 -5.82
C MET A 219 13.75 -19.71 -4.95
N GLN A 220 13.42 -18.60 -4.34
CA GLN A 220 12.11 -18.38 -3.73
C GLN A 220 11.28 -17.47 -4.65
N PHE A 221 10.29 -18.05 -5.31
CA PHE A 221 9.34 -17.24 -6.09
C PHE A 221 8.22 -16.71 -5.22
N VAL A 222 7.89 -15.43 -5.45
CA VAL A 222 6.70 -14.77 -4.93
C VAL A 222 5.99 -14.11 -6.11
N PHE A 223 4.73 -14.43 -6.28
CA PHE A 223 3.87 -13.83 -7.30
C PHE A 223 2.87 -12.91 -6.65
N THR A 224 2.47 -11.86 -7.36
CA THR A 224 1.31 -11.06 -6.97
C THR A 224 0.29 -11.07 -8.10
N ALA A 225 -0.99 -11.07 -7.74
CA ALA A 225 -2.09 -10.99 -8.68
C ALA A 225 -3.26 -10.22 -8.08
N ASN A 226 -4.06 -9.59 -8.93
CA ASN A 226 -5.35 -9.03 -8.57
C ASN A 226 -6.45 -9.99 -9.07
N PRO A 227 -7.53 -10.20 -8.30
CA PRO A 227 -8.64 -11.06 -8.75
C PRO A 227 -9.26 -10.64 -10.08
N GLU A 228 -9.29 -9.33 -10.36
CA GLU A 228 -9.84 -8.76 -11.59
C GLU A 228 -9.00 -9.05 -12.84
N ASP A 229 -7.68 -9.14 -12.68
CA ASP A 229 -6.78 -9.39 -13.80
C ASP A 229 -7.10 -10.75 -14.44
N TYR A 230 -7.73 -11.68 -13.70
CA TYR A 230 -8.18 -12.97 -14.22
C TYR A 230 -9.33 -12.88 -15.23
N THR A 231 -10.05 -11.76 -15.28
CA THR A 231 -11.21 -11.61 -16.16
C THR A 231 -10.96 -10.67 -17.33
N ASN A 232 -10.12 -9.67 -17.19
CA ASN A 232 -10.00 -8.55 -18.14
C ASN A 232 -8.66 -8.49 -18.90
N ARG A 233 -7.55 -8.91 -18.28
CA ARG A 233 -6.19 -8.72 -18.84
C ARG A 233 -5.45 -10.03 -19.15
N GLY A 234 -5.85 -11.12 -18.54
CA GLY A 234 -5.21 -12.42 -18.70
C GLY A 234 -5.57 -13.38 -17.57
N SER A 235 -5.04 -14.59 -17.65
CA SER A 235 -5.21 -15.58 -16.58
C SER A 235 -3.88 -16.25 -16.28
N ILE A 236 -3.71 -16.67 -15.05
CA ILE A 236 -2.61 -17.59 -14.74
C ILE A 236 -2.95 -18.92 -15.39
N VAL A 237 -2.07 -19.40 -16.28
CA VAL A 237 -2.28 -20.71 -16.93
C VAL A 237 -2.37 -21.82 -15.87
N THR A 238 -3.36 -22.69 -16.00
CA THR A 238 -3.64 -23.75 -15.02
C THR A 238 -2.40 -24.55 -14.59
N PRO A 239 -1.50 -24.95 -15.49
CA PRO A 239 -0.30 -25.67 -15.09
C PRO A 239 0.65 -24.88 -14.19
N LEU A 240 0.73 -23.55 -14.34
CA LEU A 240 1.53 -22.69 -13.47
C LEU A 240 0.88 -22.54 -12.09
N LYS A 241 -0.44 -22.33 -12.08
CA LYS A 241 -1.22 -22.20 -10.84
C LYS A 241 -1.10 -23.45 -9.97
N ASP A 242 -1.13 -24.64 -10.56
CA ASP A 242 -0.98 -25.93 -9.87
C ASP A 242 0.39 -26.11 -9.19
N ARG A 243 1.42 -25.39 -9.67
CA ARG A 243 2.79 -25.47 -9.14
C ARG A 243 3.16 -24.37 -8.14
N ILE A 244 2.29 -23.43 -7.95
CA ILE A 244 2.42 -22.46 -6.87
C ILE A 244 1.85 -23.13 -5.61
N GLY A 245 2.73 -23.42 -4.66
CA GLY A 245 2.36 -24.22 -3.49
C GLY A 245 1.38 -23.56 -2.53
N SER A 246 1.39 -22.21 -2.43
CA SER A 246 0.47 -21.46 -1.55
C SER A 246 -0.08 -20.23 -2.23
N GLN A 247 -1.41 -20.05 -2.17
CA GLN A 247 -2.09 -18.83 -2.54
C GLN A 247 -2.66 -18.21 -1.28
N ILE A 248 -2.30 -16.96 -1.01
CA ILE A 248 -2.65 -16.22 0.21
C ILE A 248 -3.48 -15.02 -0.20
N LEU A 249 -4.67 -14.90 0.40
CA LEU A 249 -5.58 -13.79 0.16
C LEU A 249 -5.23 -12.62 1.06
N THR A 250 -4.99 -11.46 0.48
CA THR A 250 -4.83 -10.22 1.22
C THR A 250 -6.15 -9.46 1.28
N HIS A 251 -6.27 -8.54 2.23
CA HIS A 251 -7.48 -7.74 2.44
C HIS A 251 -7.14 -6.29 2.79
N TYR A 252 -8.12 -5.42 2.83
CA TYR A 252 -7.98 -4.06 3.35
C TYR A 252 -7.98 -4.04 4.87
N PRO A 253 -7.52 -2.95 5.52
CA PRO A 253 -7.65 -2.77 6.96
C PRO A 253 -9.12 -2.94 7.40
N GLU A 254 -9.34 -3.73 8.46
CA GLU A 254 -10.69 -4.04 8.96
C GLU A 254 -11.23 -2.98 9.91
N THR A 255 -10.36 -2.15 10.47
CA THR A 255 -10.74 -1.11 11.42
C THR A 255 -10.09 0.23 11.10
N ILE A 256 -10.78 1.31 11.45
CA ILE A 256 -10.26 2.69 11.32
C ILE A 256 -8.91 2.84 12.02
N LYS A 257 -8.75 2.25 13.20
CA LYS A 257 -7.50 2.31 13.96
C LYS A 257 -6.31 1.72 13.20
N ILE A 258 -6.50 0.56 12.56
CA ILE A 258 -5.45 -0.08 11.74
C ILE A 258 -5.16 0.78 10.52
N ALA A 259 -6.20 1.24 9.82
CA ALA A 259 -6.06 2.10 8.64
C ALA A 259 -5.27 3.36 8.97
N ARG A 260 -5.62 4.04 10.07
CA ARG A 260 -4.91 5.23 10.58
C ARG A 260 -3.44 4.95 10.87
N THR A 261 -3.12 3.81 11.53
CA THR A 261 -1.72 3.43 11.79
C THR A 261 -0.93 3.26 10.49
N ILE A 262 -1.55 2.65 9.47
CA ILE A 262 -0.93 2.49 8.15
C ILE A 262 -0.71 3.85 7.48
N THR A 263 -1.72 4.71 7.49
CA THR A 263 -1.65 6.04 6.86
C THR A 263 -0.58 6.91 7.52
N GLU A 264 -0.54 6.95 8.86
CA GLU A 264 0.48 7.70 9.61
C GLU A 264 1.91 7.17 9.38
N GLN A 265 2.07 5.86 9.19
CA GLN A 265 3.36 5.25 8.90
C GLN A 265 3.85 5.53 7.47
N GLU A 266 2.94 5.58 6.50
CA GLU A 266 3.28 5.65 5.08
C GLU A 266 3.26 7.06 4.49
N ALA A 267 2.52 7.99 5.11
CA ALA A 267 2.46 9.38 4.64
C ALA A 267 3.84 10.05 4.76
N LYS A 268 4.23 10.74 3.70
CA LYS A 268 5.48 11.49 3.63
C LYS A 268 5.23 12.93 4.05
N LEU A 269 5.24 13.17 5.35
CA LEU A 269 5.03 14.48 5.92
C LEU A 269 6.35 15.15 6.26
N ASP A 270 6.49 16.44 5.94
CA ASP A 270 7.59 17.27 6.42
C ASP A 270 7.41 17.56 7.91
N MET A 271 8.51 17.59 8.66
CA MET A 271 8.48 17.94 10.10
C MET A 271 7.94 19.35 10.31
N ALA A 272 8.34 20.32 9.50
CA ALA A 272 7.88 21.69 9.59
C ALA A 272 6.37 21.79 9.34
N GLN A 273 5.83 21.05 8.37
CA GLN A 273 4.41 20.97 8.10
C GLN A 273 3.64 20.33 9.27
N SER A 274 4.19 19.25 9.84
CA SER A 274 3.58 18.55 10.97
C SER A 274 3.59 19.41 12.25
N ASP A 275 4.57 20.27 12.43
CA ASP A 275 4.67 21.22 13.56
C ASP A 275 3.74 22.44 13.38
N MET A 276 3.42 22.78 12.12
CA MET A 276 2.56 23.91 11.76
C MET A 276 1.07 23.57 11.86
N VAL A 277 0.66 22.36 11.46
CA VAL A 277 -0.74 21.97 11.33
C VAL A 277 -1.16 20.99 12.42
N TYR A 278 -1.98 21.44 13.35
CA TYR A 278 -2.63 20.53 14.30
C TYR A 278 -3.77 19.77 13.61
N VAL A 279 -3.75 18.44 13.76
CA VAL A 279 -4.77 17.56 13.16
C VAL A 279 -5.63 16.94 14.26
N PRO A 280 -6.91 17.33 14.38
CA PRO A 280 -7.86 16.73 15.30
C PRO A 280 -7.99 15.22 15.12
N SER A 281 -8.20 14.48 16.22
CA SER A 281 -8.33 13.01 16.14
C SER A 281 -9.51 12.59 15.27
N LEU A 282 -10.65 13.30 15.38
CA LEU A 282 -11.82 13.05 14.54
C LEU A 282 -11.53 13.27 13.05
N ALA A 283 -10.70 14.26 12.70
CA ALA A 283 -10.31 14.50 11.30
C ALA A 283 -9.54 13.30 10.71
N ARG A 284 -8.65 12.69 11.50
CA ARG A 284 -7.93 11.49 11.08
C ARG A 284 -8.86 10.30 10.88
N ASP A 285 -9.81 10.14 11.79
CA ASP A 285 -10.79 9.05 11.71
C ASP A 285 -11.74 9.24 10.53
N LEU A 286 -12.21 10.47 10.27
CA LEU A 286 -13.03 10.81 9.10
C LEU A 286 -12.30 10.53 7.78
N LEU A 287 -11.01 10.86 7.71
CA LEU A 287 -10.19 10.59 6.53
C LEU A 287 -10.17 9.09 6.17
N GLU A 288 -10.01 8.23 7.17
CA GLU A 288 -10.05 6.79 6.95
C GLU A 288 -11.46 6.30 6.61
N GLN A 289 -12.50 6.86 7.26
CA GLN A 289 -13.88 6.49 6.98
C GLN A 289 -14.25 6.76 5.51
N ILE A 290 -13.76 7.82 4.91
CA ILE A 290 -13.95 8.10 3.48
C ILE A 290 -13.49 6.91 2.63
N SER A 291 -12.37 6.26 2.98
CA SER A 291 -11.88 5.07 2.29
C SER A 291 -12.76 3.84 2.51
N PHE A 292 -13.40 3.73 3.67
CA PHE A 292 -14.36 2.66 3.97
C PHE A 292 -15.63 2.88 3.18
N GLU A 293 -16.22 4.08 3.20
CA GLU A 293 -17.39 4.43 2.40
C GLU A 293 -17.14 4.24 0.89
N ALA A 294 -15.96 4.60 0.42
CA ALA A 294 -15.59 4.42 -0.98
C ALA A 294 -15.58 2.94 -1.41
N ARG A 295 -15.28 2.01 -0.50
CA ARG A 295 -15.30 0.56 -0.78
C ARG A 295 -16.71 -0.02 -0.81
N GLU A 296 -17.68 0.64 -0.22
CA GLU A 296 -19.09 0.23 -0.13
C GLU A 296 -20.00 1.04 -1.05
N SER A 297 -19.48 2.12 -1.65
CA SER A 297 -20.24 3.04 -2.50
C SER A 297 -20.73 2.38 -3.79
N GLU A 298 -22.00 2.64 -4.13
CA GLU A 298 -22.62 2.23 -5.39
C GLU A 298 -22.10 2.98 -6.63
N TYR A 299 -21.42 4.13 -6.42
CA TYR A 299 -20.81 4.95 -7.47
C TYR A 299 -19.41 4.48 -7.87
N ILE A 300 -18.80 3.56 -7.11
CA ILE A 300 -17.41 3.11 -7.31
C ILE A 300 -17.39 1.64 -7.69
N ASP A 301 -16.54 1.31 -8.67
CA ASP A 301 -16.31 -0.09 -9.04
C ASP A 301 -15.52 -0.83 -7.94
N ASN A 302 -16.27 -1.57 -7.13
CA ASN A 302 -15.70 -2.35 -6.02
C ASN A 302 -14.75 -3.45 -6.48
N LYS A 303 -14.84 -3.91 -7.74
CA LYS A 303 -13.93 -4.89 -8.30
C LYS A 303 -12.54 -4.32 -8.50
N SER A 304 -12.41 -3.08 -8.94
CA SER A 304 -11.13 -2.37 -9.05
C SER A 304 -10.45 -2.13 -7.70
N GLY A 305 -11.24 -2.09 -6.62
CA GLY A 305 -10.79 -1.86 -5.26
C GLY A 305 -10.33 -0.43 -4.98
N VAL A 306 -10.50 0.00 -3.74
CA VAL A 306 -10.06 1.31 -3.27
C VAL A 306 -8.77 1.16 -2.47
N SER A 307 -7.67 1.54 -3.10
CA SER A 307 -6.33 1.39 -2.53
C SER A 307 -6.14 2.16 -1.22
N ALA A 308 -5.44 1.56 -0.24
CA ALA A 308 -5.00 2.27 0.97
C ALA A 308 -4.14 3.53 0.67
N ARG A 309 -3.58 3.64 -0.54
CA ARG A 309 -2.90 4.87 -0.99
C ARG A 309 -3.85 6.07 -1.10
N LEU A 310 -5.17 5.86 -1.10
CA LEU A 310 -6.14 6.96 -1.07
C LEU A 310 -5.98 7.75 0.22
N SER A 311 -6.10 7.11 1.39
CA SER A 311 -5.95 7.78 2.69
C SER A 311 -4.57 8.43 2.85
N ILE A 312 -3.50 7.75 2.41
CA ILE A 312 -2.14 8.29 2.48
C ILE A 312 -2.03 9.61 1.70
N THR A 313 -2.42 9.60 0.42
CA THR A 313 -2.35 10.81 -0.42
C THR A 313 -3.35 11.87 0.05
N ALA A 314 -4.50 11.45 0.55
CA ALA A 314 -5.50 12.37 1.08
C ALA A 314 -5.00 13.07 2.35
N LEU A 315 -4.28 12.39 3.25
CA LEU A 315 -3.65 13.02 4.41
C LEU A 315 -2.60 14.06 3.99
N GLU A 316 -1.75 13.74 3.03
CA GLU A 316 -0.76 14.65 2.48
C GLU A 316 -1.43 15.92 1.88
N ASN A 317 -2.50 15.75 1.10
CA ASN A 317 -3.28 16.87 0.53
C ASN A 317 -4.01 17.68 1.60
N LEU A 318 -4.56 17.01 2.58
CA LEU A 318 -5.31 17.64 3.66
C LEU A 318 -4.42 18.59 4.48
N LEU A 319 -3.23 18.14 4.88
CA LEU A 319 -2.24 18.95 5.57
C LEU A 319 -1.76 20.11 4.68
N SER A 320 -1.48 19.85 3.41
CA SER A 320 -1.05 20.89 2.46
C SER A 320 -2.15 21.95 2.22
N THR A 321 -3.42 21.57 2.32
CA THR A 321 -4.54 22.51 2.21
C THR A 321 -4.56 23.46 3.42
N ALA A 322 -4.45 22.92 4.64
CA ALA A 322 -4.40 23.72 5.86
C ALA A 322 -3.14 24.61 5.91
N GLU A 323 -1.97 24.07 5.53
CA GLU A 323 -0.71 24.84 5.42
C GLU A 323 -0.86 26.00 4.43
N ARG A 324 -1.39 25.73 3.21
CA ARG A 324 -1.62 26.78 2.21
C ARG A 324 -2.52 27.90 2.74
N ARG A 325 -3.57 27.56 3.48
CA ARG A 325 -4.46 28.53 4.11
C ARG A 325 -3.71 29.36 5.13
N ALA A 326 -2.96 28.75 6.06
CA ALA A 326 -2.16 29.43 7.06
C ALA A 326 -1.11 30.37 6.43
N LEU A 327 -0.41 29.91 5.39
CA LEU A 327 0.56 30.76 4.68
C LEU A 327 -0.08 31.99 4.03
N LYS A 328 -1.31 31.86 3.52
CA LYS A 328 -2.06 32.99 2.95
C LYS A 328 -2.51 34.00 4.00
N SER A 329 -2.92 33.52 5.18
CA SER A 329 -3.31 34.37 6.32
C SER A 329 -2.11 34.87 7.15
N GLY A 330 -0.88 34.43 6.84
CA GLY A 330 0.32 34.83 7.53
C GLY A 330 0.46 34.22 8.94
N GLU A 331 -0.08 33.04 9.13
CA GLU A 331 -0.07 32.31 10.41
C GLU A 331 1.05 31.27 10.46
N ASP A 332 1.79 31.20 11.54
CA ASP A 332 2.86 30.24 11.78
C ASP A 332 2.32 28.87 12.21
N LYS A 333 1.11 28.82 12.74
CA LYS A 333 0.42 27.60 13.18
C LYS A 333 -1.06 27.69 12.85
N THR A 334 -1.66 26.54 12.55
CA THR A 334 -3.10 26.46 12.28
C THR A 334 -3.66 25.12 12.73
N THR A 335 -4.98 25.09 12.91
CA THR A 335 -5.74 23.85 13.13
C THR A 335 -6.45 23.44 11.84
N LEU A 336 -6.41 22.19 11.51
CA LEU A 336 -7.14 21.63 10.38
C LEU A 336 -8.65 21.82 10.57
N ARG A 337 -9.34 22.24 9.50
CA ARG A 337 -10.79 22.49 9.44
C ARG A 337 -11.49 21.42 8.63
N LEU A 338 -12.79 21.25 8.84
CA LEU A 338 -13.57 20.31 8.03
C LEU A 338 -13.66 20.77 6.57
N SER A 339 -13.73 22.08 6.33
CA SER A 339 -13.67 22.68 4.98
C SER A 339 -12.37 22.35 4.23
N ASP A 340 -11.24 22.12 4.92
CA ASP A 340 -9.98 21.71 4.29
C ASP A 340 -10.09 20.35 3.56
N PHE A 341 -11.08 19.52 3.93
CA PHE A 341 -11.34 18.24 3.25
C PHE A 341 -11.72 18.39 1.76
N MET A 342 -12.12 19.56 1.33
CA MET A 342 -12.30 19.80 -0.11
C MET A 342 -10.97 19.70 -0.89
N GLY A 343 -9.85 19.89 -0.23
CA GLY A 343 -8.52 19.71 -0.81
C GLY A 343 -8.15 18.24 -1.11
N ILE A 344 -8.87 17.26 -0.54
CA ILE A 344 -8.59 15.83 -0.82
C ILE A 344 -9.31 15.30 -2.06
N ILE A 345 -10.23 16.04 -2.65
CA ILE A 345 -10.97 15.61 -3.86
C ILE A 345 -10.04 15.08 -4.95
N PRO A 346 -8.92 15.73 -5.31
CA PRO A 346 -7.99 15.19 -6.30
C PRO A 346 -7.36 13.86 -5.91
N ALA A 347 -7.15 13.60 -4.60
CA ALA A 347 -6.64 12.33 -4.11
C ALA A 347 -7.66 11.20 -4.27
N ILE A 348 -8.94 11.50 -4.06
CA ILE A 348 -10.04 10.54 -4.24
C ILE A 348 -10.22 10.25 -5.73
N THR A 349 -10.46 11.29 -6.53
CA THR A 349 -10.77 11.15 -7.98
C THR A 349 -9.65 10.45 -8.76
N GLY A 350 -8.40 10.59 -8.33
CA GLY A 350 -7.26 9.92 -8.95
C GLY A 350 -7.05 8.46 -8.54
N LYS A 351 -7.88 7.91 -7.63
CA LYS A 351 -7.67 6.57 -7.05
C LYS A 351 -8.91 5.67 -7.04
N VAL A 352 -10.06 6.21 -7.38
CA VAL A 352 -11.30 5.46 -7.55
C VAL A 352 -11.62 5.28 -9.03
N GLU A 353 -12.20 4.17 -9.39
CA GLU A 353 -12.80 3.93 -10.69
C GLU A 353 -14.32 4.00 -10.51
N LEU A 354 -14.98 4.86 -11.30
CA LEU A 354 -16.40 5.09 -11.20
C LEU A 354 -17.16 4.07 -12.05
N VAL A 355 -18.32 3.64 -11.59
CA VAL A 355 -19.32 3.01 -12.43
C VAL A 355 -20.08 4.06 -13.23
N TYR A 356 -20.94 3.64 -14.17
CA TYR A 356 -21.67 4.55 -15.06
C TYR A 356 -22.46 5.64 -14.32
N GLU A 357 -23.14 5.27 -13.23
CA GLU A 357 -23.90 6.20 -12.39
C GLU A 357 -22.97 7.23 -11.72
N GLY A 358 -21.80 6.80 -11.27
CA GLY A 358 -20.78 7.69 -10.72
C GLY A 358 -20.15 8.62 -11.76
N GLU A 359 -20.00 8.16 -13.01
CA GLU A 359 -19.54 9.02 -14.11
C GLU A 359 -20.55 10.13 -14.45
N GLN A 360 -21.85 9.83 -14.35
CA GLN A 360 -22.91 10.82 -14.56
C GLN A 360 -22.93 11.89 -13.47
N GLU A 361 -22.75 11.53 -12.21
CA GLU A 361 -22.66 12.46 -11.08
C GLU A 361 -21.38 13.31 -11.14
N GLY A 362 -20.32 12.72 -11.65
CA GLY A 362 -18.98 13.31 -11.70
C GLY A 362 -18.14 13.05 -10.47
N ALA A 363 -16.86 12.78 -10.71
CA ALA A 363 -15.93 12.33 -9.67
C ALA A 363 -15.80 13.28 -8.47
N ALA A 364 -15.92 14.59 -8.68
CA ALA A 364 -15.87 15.57 -7.59
C ALA A 364 -17.12 15.50 -6.70
N ALA A 365 -18.32 15.29 -7.29
CA ALA A 365 -19.55 15.13 -6.54
C ALA A 365 -19.53 13.83 -5.74
N VAL A 366 -19.09 12.72 -6.35
CA VAL A 366 -18.89 11.44 -5.65
C VAL A 366 -17.96 11.60 -4.45
N ALA A 367 -16.83 12.31 -4.60
CA ALA A 367 -15.91 12.55 -3.50
C ALA A 367 -16.54 13.37 -2.35
N GLN A 368 -17.43 14.33 -2.69
CA GLN A 368 -18.18 15.08 -1.67
C GLN A 368 -19.24 14.20 -0.98
N HIS A 369 -19.92 13.34 -1.71
CA HIS A 369 -20.85 12.36 -1.12
C HIS A 369 -20.12 11.43 -0.14
N LEU A 370 -18.94 10.91 -0.48
CA LEU A 370 -18.17 10.07 0.42
C LEU A 370 -17.78 10.78 1.73
N LEU A 371 -17.47 12.07 1.68
CA LEU A 371 -17.25 12.87 2.90
C LEU A 371 -18.54 13.01 3.70
N GLY A 372 -19.67 13.27 3.02
CA GLY A 372 -20.98 13.33 3.66
C GLY A 372 -21.34 12.02 4.37
N ASP A 373 -21.16 10.89 3.68
CA ASP A 373 -21.41 9.54 4.22
C ASP A 373 -20.51 9.25 5.44
N ALA A 374 -19.22 9.62 5.38
CA ALA A 374 -18.31 9.47 6.50
C ALA A 374 -18.75 10.31 7.72
N ILE A 375 -19.21 11.54 7.50
CA ILE A 375 -19.77 12.39 8.55
C ILE A 375 -21.04 11.76 9.12
N HIS A 376 -21.95 11.32 8.25
CA HIS A 376 -23.19 10.65 8.64
C HIS A 376 -22.94 9.41 9.50
N THR A 377 -21.94 8.61 9.15
CA THR A 377 -21.55 7.40 9.89
C THR A 377 -20.97 7.73 11.27
N PHE A 378 -20.13 8.75 11.38
CA PHE A 378 -19.52 9.13 12.66
C PHE A 378 -20.40 9.97 13.57
N PHE A 379 -21.35 10.72 13.04
CA PHE A 379 -22.14 11.66 13.82
C PHE A 379 -22.82 11.03 15.05
N PRO A 380 -23.46 9.85 14.98
CA PRO A 380 -24.10 9.22 16.12
C PRO A 380 -23.14 8.73 17.22
N ALA A 381 -21.85 8.63 16.94
CA ALA A 381 -20.85 8.27 17.96
C ALA A 381 -20.48 9.45 18.88
N TYR A 382 -20.71 10.67 18.42
CA TYR A 382 -20.36 11.89 19.16
C TYR A 382 -21.59 12.63 19.70
N PHE A 383 -22.75 12.52 19.03
CA PHE A 383 -23.97 13.26 19.33
C PHE A 383 -25.20 12.35 19.25
N PRO A 384 -26.32 12.74 19.91
CA PRO A 384 -27.55 11.98 19.83
C PRO A 384 -28.00 11.73 18.40
N LYS A 385 -28.54 10.53 18.17
CA LYS A 385 -29.04 10.12 16.85
C LYS A 385 -30.21 11.03 16.41
N ILE A 386 -30.14 11.51 15.17
CA ILE A 386 -31.20 12.30 14.56
C ILE A 386 -32.19 11.36 13.92
N GLU A 387 -33.46 11.37 14.36
CA GLU A 387 -34.51 10.55 13.78
C GLU A 387 -35.09 11.17 12.50
N LYS A 388 -35.40 10.34 11.50
CA LYS A 388 -35.96 10.79 10.22
C LYS A 388 -37.38 11.39 10.38
N LEU A 389 -38.15 10.95 11.36
CA LEU A 389 -39.52 11.37 11.67
C LEU A 389 -39.55 11.89 13.10
N GLU A 390 -39.29 13.18 13.29
CA GLU A 390 -39.54 13.87 14.55
C GLU A 390 -41.01 14.26 14.62
N LYS A 391 -41.67 14.00 15.75
CA LYS A 391 -43.00 14.55 16.02
C LYS A 391 -42.86 16.09 16.10
N GLN A 392 -43.73 16.80 15.42
CA GLN A 392 -43.68 18.26 15.24
C GLN A 392 -43.55 19.11 16.51
N ASP A 393 -43.71 18.56 17.71
CA ASP A 393 -43.75 19.26 19.00
C ASP A 393 -42.64 18.84 19.97
N GLU A 394 -41.68 17.96 19.61
CA GLU A 394 -40.62 17.52 20.49
C GLU A 394 -39.35 18.32 20.30
N LYS A 395 -38.87 19.06 21.35
CA LYS A 395 -37.58 19.74 21.35
C LYS A 395 -36.46 18.70 21.28
N THR A 396 -35.74 18.69 20.19
CA THR A 396 -34.54 17.89 20.00
C THR A 396 -33.31 18.63 20.54
N PRO A 397 -32.18 17.94 20.79
CA PRO A 397 -30.93 18.61 21.17
C PRO A 397 -30.42 19.64 20.15
N TYR A 398 -30.94 19.60 18.93
CA TYR A 398 -30.53 20.44 17.80
C TYR A 398 -31.46 21.63 17.54
N THR A 399 -32.61 21.68 18.18
CA THR A 399 -33.65 22.70 17.97
C THR A 399 -33.07 24.11 18.12
N ASP A 400 -32.33 24.40 19.21
CA ASP A 400 -31.75 25.71 19.46
C ASP A 400 -30.73 26.13 18.39
N ILE A 401 -30.04 25.16 17.72
CA ILE A 401 -29.13 25.44 16.61
C ILE A 401 -29.94 25.80 15.35
N ILE A 402 -30.99 25.03 15.05
CA ILE A 402 -31.85 25.26 13.88
C ILE A 402 -32.56 26.61 14.02
N ASP A 403 -33.08 26.95 15.21
CA ASP A 403 -33.74 28.19 15.51
C ASP A 403 -32.78 29.39 15.35
N TRP A 404 -31.50 29.19 15.72
CA TRP A 404 -30.47 30.20 15.51
C TRP A 404 -30.29 30.53 14.01
N PHE A 405 -30.21 29.48 13.14
CA PHE A 405 -30.10 29.67 11.68
C PHE A 405 -31.37 30.24 11.04
N PHE A 406 -32.53 30.00 11.65
CA PHE A 406 -33.79 30.60 11.20
C PHE A 406 -33.86 32.10 11.53
N ALA A 407 -33.29 32.52 12.62
CA ALA A 407 -33.27 33.94 13.04
C ALA A 407 -32.19 34.76 12.27
N GLU A 408 -31.07 34.13 11.93
CA GLU A 408 -29.97 34.78 11.22
C GLU A 408 -30.07 34.49 9.69
N SER A 409 -30.13 35.53 8.89
CA SER A 409 -30.37 35.48 7.45
C SER A 409 -29.13 35.01 6.61
N GLY A 410 -28.34 34.11 7.12
CA GLY A 410 -27.21 33.50 6.43
C GLY A 410 -25.93 33.57 7.24
N PHE A 411 -25.30 32.41 7.38
CA PHE A 411 -24.02 32.20 8.03
C PHE A 411 -23.01 31.77 6.98
N GLU A 412 -21.94 32.55 6.81
CA GLU A 412 -20.90 32.30 5.83
C GLU A 412 -19.60 31.90 6.53
N LEU A 413 -19.00 30.83 6.04
CA LEU A 413 -17.70 30.32 6.49
C LEU A 413 -16.73 30.37 5.31
N LEU A 414 -15.74 31.26 5.40
CA LEU A 414 -14.78 31.48 4.33
C LEU A 414 -13.63 30.45 4.40
N ASP A 415 -13.17 29.96 3.22
CA ASP A 415 -12.11 28.97 3.13
C ASP A 415 -10.75 29.52 3.59
N ASP A 416 -10.39 30.74 3.20
CA ASP A 416 -9.07 31.35 3.40
C ASP A 416 -9.03 32.37 4.56
N CYS A 417 -10.00 32.36 5.50
CA CYS A 417 -9.96 33.23 6.69
C CYS A 417 -8.92 32.78 7.72
N SER A 418 -8.42 33.70 8.56
CA SER A 418 -7.50 33.39 9.66
C SER A 418 -8.15 32.50 10.72
N ASP A 419 -7.34 31.82 11.56
CA ASP A 419 -7.87 31.05 12.68
C ASP A 419 -8.64 31.90 13.68
N GLU A 420 -8.20 33.12 13.94
CA GLU A 420 -8.92 34.06 14.80
C GLU A 420 -10.31 34.42 14.23
N GLU A 421 -10.39 34.69 12.95
CA GLU A 421 -11.66 34.96 12.26
C GLU A 421 -12.58 33.74 12.23
N TYR A 422 -12.04 32.57 11.93
CA TYR A 422 -12.76 31.30 11.94
C TYR A 422 -13.32 31.00 13.35
N GLU A 423 -12.51 31.16 14.40
CA GLU A 423 -12.94 31.04 15.80
C GLU A 423 -14.05 32.02 16.17
N ARG A 424 -13.92 33.28 15.74
CA ARG A 424 -14.92 34.32 15.96
C ARG A 424 -16.26 33.98 15.28
N ILE A 425 -16.21 33.57 14.02
CA ILE A 425 -17.39 33.20 13.22
C ILE A 425 -18.12 32.01 13.86
N LEU A 426 -17.45 30.89 14.11
CA LEU A 426 -18.07 29.74 14.76
C LEU A 426 -18.42 29.98 16.23
N GLY A 427 -17.75 30.93 16.88
CA GLY A 427 -18.03 31.36 18.24
C GLY A 427 -19.36 32.09 18.38
N SER A 428 -19.86 32.74 17.32
CA SER A 428 -21.15 33.43 17.30
C SER A 428 -22.34 32.50 17.47
N ILE A 429 -22.20 31.20 17.07
CA ILE A 429 -23.25 30.21 17.19
C ILE A 429 -23.22 29.59 18.61
N VAL A 430 -23.74 30.35 19.59
CA VAL A 430 -23.75 29.92 21.00
C VAL A 430 -24.34 28.54 21.26
N PRO A 431 -25.44 28.10 20.59
CA PRO A 431 -26.01 26.79 20.80
C PRO A 431 -25.06 25.61 20.50
N LEU A 432 -24.06 25.77 19.57
CA LEU A 432 -23.04 24.76 19.32
C LEU A 432 -22.15 24.50 20.56
N GLU A 433 -21.78 25.58 21.27
CA GLU A 433 -20.95 25.45 22.49
C GLU A 433 -21.72 24.73 23.60
N VAL A 434 -23.02 24.98 23.72
CA VAL A 434 -23.89 24.31 24.69
C VAL A 434 -23.98 22.80 24.36
N LEU A 435 -24.16 22.46 23.09
CA LEU A 435 -24.24 21.06 22.66
C LEU A 435 -22.92 20.32 22.93
N ILE A 436 -21.78 20.93 22.56
CA ILE A 436 -20.45 20.34 22.80
C ILE A 436 -20.19 20.16 24.29
N LYS A 437 -20.47 21.14 25.13
CA LYS A 437 -20.27 21.03 26.59
C LYS A 437 -21.12 19.88 27.19
N LYS A 438 -22.30 19.65 26.66
CA LYS A 438 -23.20 18.60 27.13
C LYS A 438 -22.75 17.19 26.76
N TYR A 439 -22.30 16.98 25.52
CA TYR A 439 -22.01 15.65 24.99
C TYR A 439 -20.52 15.33 24.84
N GLN A 440 -19.67 16.36 24.76
CA GLN A 440 -18.22 16.25 24.62
C GLN A 440 -17.46 17.16 25.61
N PRO A 441 -17.71 17.01 26.94
CA PRO A 441 -17.19 17.94 27.96
C PRO A 441 -15.66 17.93 28.09
N GLN A 442 -15.00 16.86 27.63
CA GLN A 442 -13.55 16.69 27.76
C GLN A 442 -12.77 17.07 26.49
N LEU A 443 -13.45 17.66 25.50
CA LEU A 443 -12.83 18.03 24.25
C LEU A 443 -11.75 19.09 24.45
N GLN A 444 -10.58 18.93 23.82
CA GLN A 444 -9.49 19.92 23.87
C GLN A 444 -9.91 21.21 23.16
N LYS A 445 -9.25 22.31 23.50
CA LYS A 445 -9.62 23.62 22.94
C LYS A 445 -9.45 23.63 21.42
N GLU A 446 -8.38 23.02 20.92
CA GLU A 446 -8.00 22.94 19.52
C GLU A 446 -9.01 22.11 18.70
N ASP A 447 -9.63 21.09 19.31
CA ASP A 447 -10.63 20.24 18.65
C ASP A 447 -12.02 20.88 18.58
N LYS A 448 -12.31 21.89 19.42
CA LYS A 448 -13.67 22.45 19.56
C LYS A 448 -14.21 23.07 18.29
N PHE A 449 -13.39 23.78 17.56
CA PHE A 449 -13.85 24.47 16.35
C PHE A 449 -14.06 23.49 15.20
N PHE A 450 -13.20 22.48 15.05
CA PHE A 450 -13.45 21.37 14.15
C PHE A 450 -14.76 20.66 14.48
N MET A 451 -15.02 20.42 15.77
CA MET A 451 -16.25 19.78 16.23
C MET A 451 -17.49 20.64 15.97
N LYS A 452 -17.40 21.98 16.07
CA LYS A 452 -18.51 22.89 15.71
C LYS A 452 -18.85 22.78 14.22
N GLU A 453 -17.85 22.79 13.37
CA GLU A 453 -18.03 22.62 11.94
C GLU A 453 -18.59 21.21 11.61
N PHE A 454 -18.09 20.16 12.29
CA PHE A 454 -18.60 18.81 12.17
C PHE A 454 -20.10 18.70 12.51
N ILE A 455 -20.56 19.41 13.54
CA ILE A 455 -21.99 19.46 13.87
C ILE A 455 -22.79 20.09 12.71
N LEU A 456 -22.32 21.22 12.17
CA LEU A 456 -23.00 21.90 11.07
C LEU A 456 -23.11 21.01 9.82
N TRP A 457 -22.01 20.37 9.42
CA TRP A 457 -22.01 19.44 8.29
C TRP A 457 -22.90 18.22 8.57
N GLY A 458 -22.85 17.67 9.79
CA GLY A 458 -23.72 16.59 10.20
C GLY A 458 -25.20 16.97 10.08
N LEU A 459 -25.59 18.14 10.54
CA LEU A 459 -26.97 18.64 10.39
C LEU A 459 -27.38 18.81 8.92
N VAL A 460 -26.44 19.14 8.02
CA VAL A 460 -26.70 19.19 6.58
C VAL A 460 -26.94 17.77 6.04
N GLU A 461 -26.11 16.79 6.39
CA GLU A 461 -26.25 15.40 5.93
C GLU A 461 -27.57 14.77 6.43
N TYR A 462 -28.00 15.13 7.65
CA TYR A 462 -29.30 14.74 8.18
C TYR A 462 -30.49 15.61 7.71
N LYS A 463 -30.25 16.51 6.73
CA LYS A 463 -31.28 17.39 6.15
C LYS A 463 -32.00 18.26 7.17
N LYS A 464 -31.28 18.77 8.17
CA LYS A 464 -31.76 19.75 9.15
C LYS A 464 -31.31 21.17 8.82
N LEU A 465 -30.20 21.30 8.10
CA LEU A 465 -29.69 22.54 7.53
C LEU A 465 -29.42 22.34 6.04
N SER A 466 -29.31 23.42 5.27
CA SER A 466 -28.81 23.44 3.90
C SER A 466 -27.43 24.11 3.85
N LYS A 467 -26.63 23.69 2.88
CA LYS A 467 -25.28 24.22 2.65
C LYS A 467 -25.13 24.52 1.15
N ASP A 468 -24.82 25.77 0.85
CA ASP A 468 -24.53 26.22 -0.51
C ASP A 468 -23.03 26.57 -0.63
N ARG A 469 -22.37 26.07 -1.68
CA ARG A 469 -20.99 26.42 -2.01
C ARG A 469 -20.98 27.70 -2.85
N PHE A 470 -20.17 28.70 -2.47
CA PHE A 470 -19.84 29.85 -3.30
C PHE A 470 -18.32 29.92 -3.56
N SER A 471 -17.84 30.92 -4.30
CA SER A 471 -16.44 31.00 -4.75
C SER A 471 -15.42 31.00 -3.60
N GLU A 472 -15.78 31.53 -2.44
CA GLU A 472 -14.85 31.80 -1.34
C GLU A 472 -15.16 31.02 -0.05
N GLY A 473 -16.20 30.15 -0.06
CA GLY A 473 -16.59 29.42 1.15
C GLY A 473 -17.92 28.71 1.05
N TYR A 474 -18.54 28.53 2.21
CA TYR A 474 -19.82 27.87 2.38
C TYR A 474 -20.81 28.81 3.09
N GLN A 475 -22.04 28.80 2.63
CA GLN A 475 -23.17 29.44 3.30
C GLN A 475 -24.08 28.37 3.88
N PHE A 476 -24.33 28.44 5.18
CA PHE A 476 -25.30 27.54 5.86
C PHE A 476 -26.59 28.31 6.11
N LYS A 477 -27.72 27.66 5.88
CA LYS A 477 -29.07 28.21 6.01
C LYS A 477 -30.01 27.17 6.61
N ASP A 478 -31.12 27.64 7.14
CA ASP A 478 -32.24 26.75 7.41
C ASP A 478 -32.84 26.20 6.10
N ILE A 479 -33.54 25.07 6.16
CA ILE A 479 -34.12 24.44 4.96
C ILE A 479 -35.21 25.30 4.31
N TYR A 480 -36.02 26.02 5.11
CA TYR A 480 -37.09 26.86 4.60
C TYR A 480 -36.55 28.10 3.88
N GLY A 481 -35.54 28.76 4.42
CA GLY A 481 -34.85 29.88 3.78
C GLY A 481 -34.20 29.50 2.44
N SER A 482 -33.75 28.26 2.28
CA SER A 482 -33.17 27.76 1.03
C SER A 482 -34.19 27.57 -0.08
N PHE A 483 -35.46 27.26 0.22
CA PHE A 483 -36.52 27.16 -0.77
C PHE A 483 -36.95 28.55 -1.32
N ILE A 484 -36.95 29.58 -0.45
CA ILE A 484 -37.33 30.94 -0.82
C ILE A 484 -36.25 31.61 -1.71
N SER A 485 -34.96 31.28 -1.49
CA SER A 485 -33.87 31.84 -2.30
C SER A 485 -33.70 31.23 -3.68
N LYS A 486 -34.42 30.14 -4.00
CA LYS A 486 -34.42 29.43 -5.30
C LYS A 486 -35.66 29.78 -6.15
N LEU A 487 -36.59 30.55 -5.61
CA LEU A 487 -37.74 31.13 -6.31
C LEU A 487 -37.44 32.56 -6.73
#